data_a72dc2f09df92ce4af355367a3ac5f7f
#
_entry.id   a72dc2f09df92ce4af355367a3ac5f7f
#
_cell.length_a   1.000
_cell.length_b   1.000
_cell.length_c   1.000
_cell.angle_alpha   90.00
_cell.angle_beta   90.00
_cell.angle_gamma   90.00
#
_symmetry.space_group_name_H-M   'P 1'
#
loop_
_entity.id
_entity.type
_entity.pdbx_description
1 polymer ?
#
loop_
_entity_poly.entity_id
_entity_poly.type
_entity_poly.pdbx_seq_one_letter_code
_entity_poly.pdbx_strand_id
1 'polypeptide(L)'
;MSVPRLPKGKTKKQLFSTAARTWILFVAGGCIVAFGLIPLAIRQFSGANAYYVAAERTVAVVTPTPIPFDASVFETSCAVDTPLPSTTPMENAALVSQYTQLKQSDDYPTVLQLQTRLMELGYLDSDEPSTVFNAATTVAVSLFQRTISEPMDGVATSELQEHLFSAEARPYEIKLGDSGTDVESMQSRLNELGYYESKINGYFGVATEDAVRAFQTKNKLDVDGIFNVSDRDLLYSPEARPKIDPTPTPKPTPKPTPKPTKKPSSSSSSSTSTTTSAPSSSSSDSSSSSSSDTSSSDVSYSASYSADGLVSVASAMLGKPYAWSEESPSKGFDCSGLVYFSLRTCGVSTSRYSASGFSSVSKWAEITSPSDLQKGDLVFFKNDTSSSVSHTGIYAGGGSFIHASSSAGKVITSSISTAYWTRNFVNGRRVF
;
A
#
# COMPACT_ATOMS: atom_id res chain seq x y z
N MET A 1 52.22 -46.01 -28.06
CA MET A 1 52.11 -44.73 -27.30
C MET A 1 50.82 -44.78 -26.54
N SER A 2 50.87 -44.75 -25.24
CA SER A 2 49.82 -45.17 -24.30
C SER A 2 48.83 -44.08 -24.02
N VAL A 3 47.55 -44.46 -24.06
CA VAL A 3 46.39 -43.58 -23.59
C VAL A 3 46.10 -43.93 -22.12
N PRO A 4 45.97 -42.96 -21.20
CA PRO A 4 45.63 -43.26 -19.80
C PRO A 4 44.12 -43.39 -19.62
N ARG A 5 43.75 -44.44 -18.85
CA ARG A 5 42.36 -44.77 -18.45
C ARG A 5 41.84 -43.85 -17.33
N LEU A 6 40.60 -43.41 -17.47
CA LEU A 6 39.81 -42.75 -16.43
C LEU A 6 39.31 -43.75 -15.37
N PRO A 7 39.19 -43.36 -14.09
CA PRO A 7 38.67 -44.25 -13.05
C PRO A 7 37.13 -44.24 -13.02
N LYS A 8 36.58 -45.44 -12.77
CA LYS A 8 35.15 -45.74 -12.68
C LYS A 8 34.52 -45.10 -11.43
N GLY A 9 33.45 -44.34 -11.64
CA GLY A 9 32.61 -43.77 -10.60
C GLY A 9 31.77 -44.81 -9.84
N LYS A 10 31.68 -44.65 -8.54
CA LYS A 10 30.87 -45.46 -7.63
C LYS A 10 29.40 -45.03 -7.70
N THR A 11 28.51 -45.95 -8.05
CA THR A 11 27.07 -45.81 -8.00
C THR A 11 26.58 -45.73 -6.53
N LYS A 12 25.97 -44.62 -6.16
CA LYS A 12 25.19 -44.50 -4.92
C LYS A 12 23.81 -45.14 -5.09
N LYS A 13 23.57 -46.24 -4.36
CA LYS A 13 22.22 -46.83 -4.20
C LYS A 13 21.32 -45.86 -3.48
N GLN A 14 20.21 -45.48 -4.11
CA GLN A 14 19.09 -44.80 -3.45
C GLN A 14 18.34 -45.84 -2.58
N LEU A 15 18.32 -45.58 -1.28
CA LEU A 15 17.41 -46.27 -0.34
C LEU A 15 16.03 -45.58 -0.41
N PHE A 16 15.06 -46.27 -0.99
CA PHE A 16 13.64 -45.88 -0.81
C PHE A 16 13.18 -46.40 0.55
N SER A 17 12.92 -45.48 1.49
CA SER A 17 12.21 -45.79 2.73
C SER A 17 10.72 -45.66 2.46
N THR A 18 10.02 -46.78 2.43
CA THR A 18 8.55 -46.87 2.46
C THR A 18 8.08 -46.53 3.86
N ALA A 19 7.56 -45.32 4.08
CA ALA A 19 6.85 -44.97 5.30
C ALA A 19 5.47 -45.66 5.28
N ALA A 20 5.29 -46.66 6.13
CA ALA A 20 4.02 -47.29 6.37
C ALA A 20 3.03 -46.29 7.01
N ARG A 21 1.88 -46.11 6.37
CA ARG A 21 0.77 -45.34 6.92
C ARG A 21 0.03 -46.18 7.95
N THR A 22 0.16 -45.85 9.23
CA THR A 22 -0.63 -46.46 10.29
C THR A 22 -1.91 -45.64 10.46
N TRP A 23 -3.04 -46.25 10.19
CA TRP A 23 -4.37 -45.71 10.48
C TRP A 23 -4.83 -46.24 11.84
N ILE A 24 -5.18 -45.37 12.75
CA ILE A 24 -5.81 -45.73 14.02
C ILE A 24 -7.27 -45.35 13.93
N LEU A 25 -8.13 -46.36 13.97
CA LEU A 25 -9.59 -46.25 14.00
C LEU A 25 -10.08 -46.35 15.46
N PHE A 26 -10.74 -45.31 15.96
CA PHE A 26 -11.48 -45.37 17.20
C PHE A 26 -12.97 -45.39 16.90
N VAL A 27 -13.66 -46.41 17.42
CA VAL A 27 -15.11 -46.52 17.37
C VAL A 27 -15.65 -46.25 18.77
N ALA A 28 -16.33 -45.14 18.94
CA ALA A 28 -17.10 -44.83 20.14
C ALA A 28 -18.42 -44.18 19.70
N GLY A 29 -19.53 -44.94 19.93
CA GLY A 29 -20.88 -44.37 19.90
C GLY A 29 -21.38 -43.87 18.53
N GLY A 30 -21.30 -44.68 17.48
CA GLY A 30 -22.08 -44.46 16.25
C GLY A 30 -21.56 -43.38 15.26
N CYS A 31 -20.43 -42.73 15.53
CA CYS A 31 -19.77 -41.81 14.57
C CYS A 31 -18.36 -42.26 14.29
N ILE A 32 -18.02 -42.47 13.01
CA ILE A 32 -16.64 -42.70 12.53
C ILE A 32 -16.02 -41.34 12.27
N VAL A 33 -15.03 -40.94 13.10
CA VAL A 33 -14.23 -39.73 12.86
C VAL A 33 -12.87 -40.19 12.41
N ALA A 34 -12.50 -39.88 11.17
CA ALA A 34 -11.17 -40.14 10.62
C ALA A 34 -10.26 -38.94 10.82
N PHE A 35 -9.27 -39.06 11.71
CA PHE A 35 -8.22 -38.08 11.84
C PHE A 35 -7.04 -38.46 10.96
N GLY A 36 -6.76 -37.66 9.93
CA GLY A 36 -5.54 -37.74 9.15
C GLY A 36 -4.45 -36.85 9.75
N LEU A 37 -3.41 -37.43 10.29
CA LEU A 37 -2.20 -36.68 10.67
C LEU A 37 -1.39 -36.35 9.40
N ILE A 38 -1.38 -35.10 9.00
CA ILE A 38 -0.44 -34.57 8.00
C ILE A 38 0.88 -34.32 8.72
N PRO A 39 2.01 -34.88 8.28
CA PRO A 39 3.30 -34.56 8.87
C PRO A 39 3.64 -33.10 8.52
N LEU A 40 3.81 -32.30 9.56
CA LEU A 40 4.30 -30.92 9.48
C LEU A 40 5.76 -30.98 9.01
N ALA A 41 5.99 -30.77 7.72
CA ALA A 41 7.33 -30.52 7.21
C ALA A 41 7.64 -29.04 7.49
N ILE A 42 8.31 -28.79 8.62
CA ILE A 42 8.89 -27.46 8.89
C ILE A 42 10.03 -27.28 7.88
N ARG A 43 9.76 -26.58 6.79
CA ARG A 43 10.78 -25.99 5.94
C ARG A 43 11.00 -24.58 6.46
N GLN A 44 12.14 -24.38 7.13
CA GLN A 44 12.65 -23.04 7.36
C GLN A 44 12.93 -22.39 6.01
N PHE A 45 12.05 -21.49 5.59
CA PHE A 45 12.35 -20.47 4.60
C PHE A 45 12.54 -19.16 5.34
N SER A 46 13.80 -18.72 5.39
CA SER A 46 14.14 -17.36 5.72
C SER A 46 13.73 -16.47 4.55
N GLY A 47 12.85 -15.51 4.82
CA GLY A 47 12.66 -14.28 4.09
C GLY A 47 12.01 -14.42 2.72
N ALA A 48 10.70 -14.38 2.67
CA ALA A 48 9.89 -13.67 1.67
C ALA A 48 8.40 -13.90 2.03
N ASN A 49 7.69 -12.84 2.13
CA ASN A 49 6.26 -12.60 2.18
C ASN A 49 5.35 -13.82 1.91
N ALA A 50 4.79 -14.37 2.99
CA ALA A 50 3.62 -15.23 2.90
C ALA A 50 2.37 -14.34 2.97
N TYR A 51 1.87 -13.94 1.83
CA TYR A 51 0.53 -13.37 1.70
C TYR A 51 -0.45 -14.51 1.38
N TYR A 52 -1.56 -14.50 2.12
CA TYR A 52 -2.72 -15.40 1.99
C TYR A 52 -2.51 -16.86 2.41
N VAL A 53 -2.56 -17.09 3.72
CA VAL A 53 -3.20 -18.28 4.24
C VAL A 53 -4.62 -17.86 4.63
N ALA A 54 -5.60 -18.24 3.83
CA ALA A 54 -7.00 -18.18 4.23
C ALA A 54 -7.14 -18.94 5.55
N ALA A 55 -7.40 -18.23 6.64
CA ALA A 55 -7.84 -18.86 7.87
C ALA A 55 -9.24 -19.41 7.59
N GLU A 56 -9.37 -20.72 7.38
CA GLU A 56 -10.64 -21.39 7.46
C GLU A 56 -11.20 -21.16 8.87
N ARG A 57 -12.08 -20.19 9.00
CA ARG A 57 -12.97 -20.09 10.16
C ARG A 57 -13.92 -21.29 10.07
N THR A 58 -13.65 -22.31 10.83
CA THR A 58 -14.66 -23.33 11.16
C THR A 58 -15.79 -22.64 11.91
N VAL A 59 -16.83 -22.27 11.18
CA VAL A 59 -18.11 -21.89 11.77
C VAL A 59 -18.68 -23.17 12.38
N ALA A 60 -18.74 -23.25 13.71
CA ALA A 60 -19.46 -24.28 14.40
C ALA A 60 -20.95 -24.12 14.04
N VAL A 61 -21.44 -24.96 13.15
CA VAL A 61 -22.85 -25.08 12.89
C VAL A 61 -23.47 -25.70 14.14
N VAL A 62 -24.09 -24.89 14.97
CA VAL A 62 -24.93 -25.34 16.07
C VAL A 62 -26.24 -25.84 15.44
N THR A 63 -26.37 -27.14 15.24
CA THR A 63 -27.64 -27.76 14.88
C THR A 63 -28.58 -27.64 16.08
N PRO A 64 -29.75 -27.02 15.93
CA PRO A 64 -30.73 -27.00 17.00
C PRO A 64 -31.23 -28.44 17.26
N THR A 65 -31.16 -28.84 18.50
CA THR A 65 -31.74 -30.11 18.99
C THR A 65 -33.24 -30.14 18.65
N PRO A 66 -33.76 -31.18 17.99
CA PRO A 66 -35.21 -31.27 17.76
C PRO A 66 -35.93 -31.44 19.09
N ILE A 67 -36.88 -30.54 19.34
CA ILE A 67 -37.82 -30.68 20.46
C ILE A 67 -38.70 -31.86 20.13
N PRO A 68 -38.93 -32.85 21.03
CA PRO A 68 -39.83 -33.94 20.77
C PRO A 68 -41.26 -33.42 20.63
N PHE A 69 -41.83 -33.64 19.46
CA PHE A 69 -43.23 -33.31 19.15
C PHE A 69 -44.12 -34.41 19.76
N ASP A 70 -44.90 -34.04 20.77
CA ASP A 70 -45.93 -34.93 21.36
C ASP A 70 -47.18 -34.89 20.46
N ALA A 71 -47.41 -36.00 19.74
CA ALA A 71 -48.49 -36.14 18.77
C ALA A 71 -49.87 -36.39 19.40
N SER A 72 -50.02 -36.33 20.74
CA SER A 72 -51.25 -36.73 21.41
C SER A 72 -52.31 -35.66 21.63
N VAL A 73 -52.12 -34.44 21.11
CA VAL A 73 -53.00 -33.29 21.41
C VAL A 73 -53.94 -32.89 20.26
N PHE A 74 -53.91 -33.51 19.10
CA PHE A 74 -54.79 -33.16 17.96
C PHE A 74 -55.59 -34.31 17.44
N GLU A 75 -56.58 -34.84 18.29
CA GLU A 75 -57.76 -35.45 17.79
C GLU A 75 -58.95 -34.67 18.33
N THR A 76 -59.56 -33.80 17.53
CA THR A 76 -61.01 -33.62 17.50
C THR A 76 -61.37 -32.60 16.36
N SER A 77 -62.08 -33.23 15.36
CA SER A 77 -63.26 -32.68 14.68
C SER A 77 -63.18 -31.38 13.90
N CYS A 78 -63.33 -31.42 12.62
CA CYS A 78 -64.55 -31.05 11.83
C CYS A 78 -64.15 -30.86 10.36
N ALA A 79 -64.75 -31.63 9.49
CA ALA A 79 -64.76 -31.48 8.07
C ALA A 79 -65.47 -30.17 7.70
N VAL A 80 -64.75 -29.27 7.00
CA VAL A 80 -65.35 -28.23 6.18
C VAL A 80 -64.59 -28.27 4.86
N ASP A 81 -65.29 -28.67 3.81
CA ASP A 81 -64.87 -28.52 2.40
C ASP A 81 -64.73 -27.05 2.07
N THR A 82 -63.51 -26.55 2.03
CA THR A 82 -63.15 -25.30 1.35
C THR A 82 -62.22 -25.65 0.19
N PRO A 83 -62.49 -25.18 -1.04
CA PRO A 83 -61.64 -25.47 -2.17
C PRO A 83 -60.26 -24.82 -1.94
N LEU A 84 -59.20 -25.61 -2.20
CA LEU A 84 -57.81 -25.17 -2.21
C LEU A 84 -57.69 -23.87 -3.01
N PRO A 85 -57.11 -22.80 -2.47
CA PRO A 85 -56.77 -21.64 -3.30
C PRO A 85 -55.71 -22.10 -4.34
N SER A 86 -56.03 -21.83 -5.60
CA SER A 86 -55.15 -22.00 -6.74
C SER A 86 -53.77 -21.39 -6.37
N THR A 87 -52.71 -22.22 -6.42
CA THR A 87 -51.31 -21.72 -6.29
C THR A 87 -51.02 -20.85 -7.50
N THR A 88 -51.24 -19.56 -7.36
CA THR A 88 -50.56 -18.57 -8.20
C THR A 88 -49.06 -18.77 -8.00
N PRO A 89 -48.25 -18.81 -9.09
CA PRO A 89 -46.81 -18.83 -8.93
C PRO A 89 -46.40 -17.63 -8.09
N MET A 90 -45.65 -17.84 -7.01
CA MET A 90 -45.01 -16.76 -6.30
C MET A 90 -44.16 -16.03 -7.33
N GLU A 91 -44.70 -14.90 -7.77
CA GLU A 91 -43.96 -13.88 -8.49
C GLU A 91 -42.71 -13.58 -7.66
N ASN A 92 -41.54 -13.72 -8.28
CA ASN A 92 -40.25 -13.44 -7.68
C ASN A 92 -40.33 -12.19 -6.80
N ALA A 93 -40.47 -12.38 -5.48
CA ALA A 93 -40.15 -11.32 -4.56
C ALA A 93 -38.69 -11.02 -4.80
N ALA A 94 -38.42 -9.96 -5.56
CA ALA A 94 -37.08 -9.44 -5.74
C ALA A 94 -36.48 -9.32 -4.34
N LEU A 95 -35.39 -10.04 -4.08
CA LEU A 95 -34.64 -9.91 -2.84
C LEU A 95 -34.33 -8.42 -2.70
N VAL A 96 -35.00 -7.76 -1.77
CA VAL A 96 -34.74 -6.33 -1.50
C VAL A 96 -33.31 -6.29 -0.96
N SER A 97 -32.41 -5.67 -1.70
CA SER A 97 -31.02 -5.52 -1.26
C SER A 97 -31.00 -4.82 0.11
N GLN A 98 -30.12 -5.30 0.97
CA GLN A 98 -29.92 -4.71 2.30
C GLN A 98 -29.13 -3.38 2.21
N TYR A 99 -28.57 -3.04 1.04
CA TYR A 99 -27.75 -1.85 0.84
C TYR A 99 -28.55 -0.74 0.19
N THR A 100 -28.30 0.50 0.63
CA THR A 100 -28.79 1.72 -0.01
C THR A 100 -27.71 2.29 -0.91
N GLN A 101 -28.08 2.82 -2.06
CA GLN A 101 -27.14 3.52 -2.94
C GLN A 101 -26.42 4.64 -2.20
N LEU A 102 -25.10 4.71 -2.37
CA LEU A 102 -24.23 5.76 -1.82
C LEU A 102 -23.48 6.48 -2.94
N LYS A 103 -23.28 7.78 -2.78
CA LYS A 103 -22.59 8.64 -3.75
C LYS A 103 -21.88 9.80 -3.06
N GLN A 104 -21.10 10.54 -3.83
CA GLN A 104 -20.36 11.69 -3.33
C GLN A 104 -21.25 12.68 -2.55
N SER A 105 -20.74 13.15 -1.45
CA SER A 105 -21.37 14.04 -0.45
C SER A 105 -22.34 13.35 0.51
N ASP A 106 -22.59 12.07 0.39
CA ASP A 106 -23.34 11.35 1.41
C ASP A 106 -22.53 11.25 2.71
N ASP A 107 -23.23 11.38 3.85
CA ASP A 107 -22.64 11.29 5.19
C ASP A 107 -23.49 10.31 6.03
N TYR A 108 -23.12 9.04 5.96
CA TYR A 108 -23.84 7.94 6.63
C TYR A 108 -22.86 6.94 7.26
N PRO A 109 -23.24 6.29 8.36
CA PRO A 109 -22.42 5.23 8.96
C PRO A 109 -22.06 4.07 8.01
N THR A 110 -22.88 3.82 7.00
CA THR A 110 -22.64 2.80 5.98
C THR A 110 -21.44 3.12 5.08
N VAL A 111 -21.10 4.40 4.90
CA VAL A 111 -19.90 4.84 4.16
C VAL A 111 -18.61 4.35 4.85
N LEU A 112 -18.58 4.31 6.18
CA LEU A 112 -17.44 3.80 6.93
C LEU A 112 -17.15 2.33 6.58
N GLN A 113 -18.19 1.51 6.47
CA GLN A 113 -18.05 0.10 6.07
C GLN A 113 -17.56 -0.01 4.62
N LEU A 114 -18.12 0.81 3.72
CA LEU A 114 -17.72 0.87 2.32
C LEU A 114 -16.23 1.24 2.18
N GLN A 115 -15.78 2.30 2.85
CA GLN A 115 -14.38 2.73 2.84
C GLN A 115 -13.46 1.64 3.41
N THR A 116 -13.84 1.03 4.55
CA THR A 116 -13.07 -0.06 5.14
C THR A 116 -12.87 -1.19 4.15
N ARG A 117 -13.93 -1.61 3.44
CA ARG A 117 -13.84 -2.70 2.46
C ARG A 117 -13.01 -2.33 1.24
N LEU A 118 -13.13 -1.10 0.74
CA LEU A 118 -12.30 -0.60 -0.36
C LEU A 118 -10.81 -0.55 0.03
N MET A 119 -10.49 -0.17 1.27
CA MET A 119 -9.13 -0.21 1.82
C MET A 119 -8.59 -1.64 1.92
N GLU A 120 -9.40 -2.59 2.38
CA GLU A 120 -9.02 -4.02 2.45
C GLU A 120 -8.67 -4.60 1.09
N LEU A 121 -9.41 -4.23 0.05
CA LEU A 121 -9.21 -4.68 -1.32
C LEU A 121 -8.14 -3.88 -2.08
N GLY A 122 -7.59 -2.82 -1.48
CA GLY A 122 -6.51 -2.00 -2.05
C GLY A 122 -6.94 -0.96 -3.06
N TYR A 123 -8.24 -0.63 -3.14
CA TYR A 123 -8.79 0.45 -3.98
C TYR A 123 -8.69 1.83 -3.34
N LEU A 124 -8.53 1.90 -2.04
CA LEU A 124 -8.37 3.12 -1.26
C LEU A 124 -7.16 2.96 -0.33
N ASP A 125 -6.37 4.02 -0.15
CA ASP A 125 -5.30 4.00 0.83
C ASP A 125 -5.88 3.79 2.23
N SER A 126 -5.18 2.98 3.03
CA SER A 126 -5.59 2.74 4.41
C SER A 126 -5.53 4.03 5.22
N ASP A 127 -6.60 4.30 5.95
CA ASP A 127 -6.78 5.49 6.78
C ASP A 127 -7.79 5.18 7.88
N GLU A 128 -7.96 6.07 8.84
CA GLU A 128 -9.09 6.02 9.77
C GLU A 128 -10.38 6.28 8.98
N PRO A 129 -11.27 5.29 8.78
CA PRO A 129 -12.43 5.45 7.91
C PRO A 129 -13.42 6.47 8.49
N SER A 130 -14.16 7.15 7.62
CA SER A 130 -15.13 8.20 7.97
C SER A 130 -16.53 7.89 7.43
N THR A 131 -17.51 8.65 7.89
CA THR A 131 -18.89 8.56 7.40
C THR A 131 -19.14 9.33 6.11
N VAL A 132 -18.15 10.11 5.63
CA VAL A 132 -18.30 11.01 4.48
C VAL A 132 -17.84 10.33 3.20
N PHE A 133 -18.74 10.20 2.23
CA PHE A 133 -18.42 9.75 0.87
C PHE A 133 -17.79 10.91 0.09
N ASN A 134 -16.49 11.02 0.14
CA ASN A 134 -15.72 12.08 -0.50
C ASN A 134 -15.24 11.72 -1.92
N ALA A 135 -14.48 12.62 -2.56
CA ALA A 135 -13.95 12.40 -3.90
C ALA A 135 -13.00 11.17 -3.99
N ALA A 136 -12.22 10.90 -2.93
CA ALA A 136 -11.34 9.73 -2.89
C ALA A 136 -12.16 8.43 -2.87
N THR A 137 -13.24 8.39 -2.09
CA THR A 137 -14.18 7.27 -2.07
C THR A 137 -14.84 7.09 -3.44
N THR A 138 -15.22 8.19 -4.13
CA THR A 138 -15.75 8.15 -5.50
C THR A 138 -14.77 7.48 -6.47
N VAL A 139 -13.50 7.87 -6.43
CA VAL A 139 -12.44 7.27 -7.26
C VAL A 139 -12.28 5.78 -6.93
N ALA A 140 -12.23 5.42 -5.64
CA ALA A 140 -12.07 4.02 -5.23
C ALA A 140 -13.23 3.13 -5.71
N VAL A 141 -14.47 3.63 -5.63
CA VAL A 141 -15.65 2.94 -6.20
C VAL A 141 -15.53 2.81 -7.72
N SER A 142 -15.10 3.86 -8.43
CA SER A 142 -14.87 3.80 -9.88
C SER A 142 -13.81 2.76 -10.28
N LEU A 143 -12.73 2.64 -9.51
CA LEU A 143 -11.70 1.62 -9.75
C LEU A 143 -12.24 0.21 -9.51
N PHE A 144 -13.09 0.01 -8.50
CA PHE A 144 -13.77 -1.27 -8.31
C PHE A 144 -14.74 -1.58 -9.44
N GLN A 145 -15.53 -0.59 -9.89
CA GLN A 145 -16.40 -0.71 -11.07
C GLN A 145 -15.63 -1.14 -12.33
N ARG A 146 -14.43 -0.57 -12.56
CA ARG A 146 -13.54 -1.00 -13.64
C ARG A 146 -13.23 -2.50 -13.58
N THR A 147 -12.91 -3.02 -12.40
CA THR A 147 -12.54 -4.42 -12.21
C THR A 147 -13.69 -5.37 -12.51
N ILE A 148 -14.93 -4.97 -12.26
CA ILE A 148 -16.14 -5.76 -12.56
C ILE A 148 -16.81 -5.37 -13.90
N SER A 149 -16.15 -4.52 -14.70
CA SER A 149 -16.62 -4.06 -16.02
C SER A 149 -17.94 -3.29 -15.99
N GLU A 150 -18.19 -2.55 -14.91
CA GLU A 150 -19.30 -1.60 -14.80
C GLU A 150 -18.89 -0.18 -15.23
N PRO A 151 -19.86 0.69 -15.55
CA PRO A 151 -19.58 2.11 -15.80
C PRO A 151 -18.90 2.76 -14.59
N MET A 152 -17.78 3.45 -14.81
CA MET A 152 -16.97 4.08 -13.76
C MET A 152 -17.54 5.43 -13.33
N ASP A 153 -18.76 5.46 -12.80
CA ASP A 153 -19.45 6.67 -12.36
C ASP A 153 -19.22 7.01 -10.88
N GLY A 154 -18.58 6.10 -10.15
CA GLY A 154 -18.27 6.28 -8.73
C GLY A 154 -19.46 6.21 -7.79
N VAL A 155 -20.60 5.70 -8.25
CA VAL A 155 -21.82 5.51 -7.47
C VAL A 155 -21.84 4.07 -6.94
N ALA A 156 -21.90 3.92 -5.61
CA ALA A 156 -22.01 2.60 -4.99
C ALA A 156 -23.50 2.20 -4.92
N THR A 157 -23.99 1.58 -6.00
CA THR A 157 -25.35 1.02 -6.05
C THR A 157 -25.52 -0.11 -5.05
N SER A 158 -26.75 -0.56 -4.81
CA SER A 158 -27.01 -1.73 -3.97
C SER A 158 -26.34 -2.99 -4.49
N GLU A 159 -26.40 -3.20 -5.80
CA GLU A 159 -25.83 -4.36 -6.49
C GLU A 159 -24.30 -4.34 -6.41
N LEU A 160 -23.67 -3.16 -6.62
CA LEU A 160 -22.24 -2.99 -6.47
C LEU A 160 -21.78 -3.31 -5.04
N GLN A 161 -22.54 -2.83 -4.04
CA GLN A 161 -22.21 -3.10 -2.63
C GLN A 161 -22.36 -4.57 -2.29
N GLU A 162 -23.39 -5.27 -2.78
CA GLU A 162 -23.53 -6.72 -2.65
C GLU A 162 -22.31 -7.44 -3.21
N HIS A 163 -21.84 -7.05 -4.39
CA HIS A 163 -20.64 -7.62 -5.00
C HIS A 163 -19.39 -7.28 -4.20
N LEU A 164 -19.23 -6.03 -3.78
CA LEU A 164 -18.06 -5.56 -3.00
C LEU A 164 -17.91 -6.29 -1.66
N PHE A 165 -19.03 -6.58 -0.99
CA PHE A 165 -19.02 -7.29 0.30
C PHE A 165 -19.09 -8.81 0.17
N SER A 166 -19.19 -9.34 -1.05
CA SER A 166 -19.16 -10.77 -1.30
C SER A 166 -17.75 -11.37 -1.14
N ALA A 167 -17.69 -12.71 -1.13
CA ALA A 167 -16.42 -13.44 -1.12
C ALA A 167 -15.73 -13.41 -2.50
N GLU A 168 -16.46 -13.09 -3.56
CA GLU A 168 -15.97 -13.01 -4.95
C GLU A 168 -15.38 -11.63 -5.29
N ALA A 169 -15.47 -10.64 -4.39
CA ALA A 169 -14.91 -9.32 -4.59
C ALA A 169 -13.40 -9.39 -4.82
N ARG A 170 -12.96 -8.90 -5.98
CA ARG A 170 -11.55 -8.96 -6.37
C ARG A 170 -10.76 -7.82 -5.75
N PRO A 171 -9.53 -8.08 -5.29
CA PRO A 171 -8.57 -7.02 -4.96
C PRO A 171 -8.26 -6.14 -6.17
N TYR A 172 -7.71 -4.97 -5.89
CA TYR A 172 -7.25 -4.04 -6.93
C TYR A 172 -6.28 -4.70 -7.91
N GLU A 173 -6.58 -4.55 -9.18
CA GLU A 173 -5.76 -4.99 -10.31
C GLU A 173 -5.88 -4.01 -11.48
N ILE A 174 -4.85 -3.96 -12.33
CA ILE A 174 -4.85 -3.29 -13.62
C ILE A 174 -4.42 -4.29 -14.68
N LYS A 175 -5.10 -4.30 -15.83
CA LYS A 175 -4.85 -5.25 -16.91
C LYS A 175 -5.04 -4.63 -18.28
N LEU A 176 -4.73 -5.38 -19.32
CA LEU A 176 -4.87 -4.98 -20.71
C LEU A 176 -6.26 -4.40 -21.00
N GLY A 177 -6.31 -3.19 -21.52
CA GLY A 177 -7.52 -2.45 -21.84
C GLY A 177 -7.91 -1.40 -20.79
N ASP A 178 -7.38 -1.47 -19.58
CA ASP A 178 -7.66 -0.49 -18.53
C ASP A 178 -7.00 0.87 -18.81
N SER A 179 -7.58 1.92 -18.26
CA SER A 179 -7.01 3.27 -18.35
C SER A 179 -7.28 4.07 -17.07
N GLY A 180 -6.37 5.01 -16.77
CA GLY A 180 -6.50 5.89 -15.60
C GLY A 180 -5.18 6.52 -15.21
N THR A 181 -5.23 7.40 -14.20
CA THR A 181 -4.04 8.05 -13.62
C THR A 181 -3.15 7.03 -12.89
N ASP A 182 -3.73 5.98 -12.36
CA ASP A 182 -3.02 4.85 -11.76
C ASP A 182 -2.16 4.08 -12.79
N VAL A 183 -2.69 3.90 -14.03
CA VAL A 183 -1.92 3.35 -15.14
C VAL A 183 -0.78 4.29 -15.56
N GLU A 184 -1.03 5.61 -15.61
CA GLU A 184 -0.01 6.61 -15.93
C GLU A 184 1.13 6.59 -14.91
N SER A 185 0.80 6.56 -13.62
CA SER A 185 1.78 6.50 -12.53
C SER A 185 2.61 5.21 -12.57
N MET A 186 1.95 4.06 -12.83
CA MET A 186 2.63 2.78 -13.02
C MET A 186 3.58 2.81 -14.23
N GLN A 187 3.13 3.32 -15.39
CA GLN A 187 3.97 3.48 -16.58
C GLN A 187 5.18 4.35 -16.30
N SER A 188 4.99 5.46 -15.57
CA SER A 188 6.08 6.36 -15.15
C SER A 188 7.10 5.62 -14.32
N ARG A 189 6.66 4.83 -13.34
CA ARG A 189 7.57 4.08 -12.49
C ARG A 189 8.27 2.94 -13.21
N LEU A 190 7.58 2.21 -14.09
CA LEU A 190 8.19 1.20 -14.97
C LEU A 190 9.22 1.82 -15.92
N ASN A 191 8.98 3.05 -16.40
CA ASN A 191 9.94 3.80 -17.22
C ASN A 191 11.19 4.16 -16.42
N GLU A 192 11.07 4.67 -15.19
CA GLU A 192 12.22 4.96 -14.31
C GLU A 192 13.11 3.72 -14.06
N LEU A 193 12.49 2.54 -13.96
CA LEU A 193 13.21 1.28 -13.78
C LEU A 193 13.68 0.65 -15.12
N GLY A 194 13.40 1.30 -16.26
CA GLY A 194 13.85 0.91 -17.59
C GLY A 194 13.01 -0.21 -18.24
N TYR A 195 11.84 -0.56 -17.70
CA TYR A 195 10.97 -1.57 -18.29
C TYR A 195 10.05 -1.03 -19.38
N TYR A 196 9.65 0.22 -19.29
CA TYR A 196 8.71 0.86 -20.21
C TYR A 196 9.38 2.00 -20.97
N GLU A 197 9.40 1.92 -22.30
CA GLU A 197 10.07 2.89 -23.18
C GLU A 197 9.10 3.64 -24.09
N SER A 198 7.81 3.26 -24.06
CA SER A 198 6.76 3.88 -24.86
C SER A 198 6.25 5.17 -24.21
N LYS A 199 5.37 5.89 -24.92
CA LYS A 199 4.74 7.11 -24.39
C LYS A 199 3.88 6.77 -23.16
N ILE A 200 4.10 7.46 -22.07
CA ILE A 200 3.24 7.45 -20.89
C ILE A 200 1.92 8.12 -21.25
N ASN A 201 0.80 7.40 -21.22
CA ASN A 201 -0.48 7.86 -21.71
C ASN A 201 -1.68 7.38 -20.86
N GLY A 202 -1.42 6.68 -19.75
CA GLY A 202 -2.48 6.20 -18.88
C GLY A 202 -3.37 5.10 -19.48
N TYR A 203 -2.95 4.46 -20.59
CA TYR A 203 -3.64 3.31 -21.18
C TYR A 203 -2.79 2.05 -21.08
N PHE A 204 -3.35 0.99 -20.49
CA PHE A 204 -2.70 -0.31 -20.37
C PHE A 204 -2.82 -1.09 -21.69
N GLY A 205 -1.95 -0.76 -22.64
CA GLY A 205 -1.84 -1.45 -23.91
C GLY A 205 -0.82 -2.60 -23.84
N VAL A 206 -0.60 -3.29 -24.97
CA VAL A 206 0.35 -4.41 -25.10
C VAL A 206 1.76 -4.05 -24.61
N ALA A 207 2.25 -2.85 -24.96
CA ALA A 207 3.57 -2.39 -24.49
C ALA A 207 3.65 -2.25 -22.96
N THR A 208 2.55 -1.92 -22.31
CA THR A 208 2.47 -1.86 -20.84
C THR A 208 2.43 -3.26 -20.24
N GLU A 209 1.66 -4.17 -20.83
CA GLU A 209 1.62 -5.58 -20.42
C GLU A 209 3.00 -6.23 -20.53
N ASP A 210 3.71 -6.03 -21.64
CA ASP A 210 5.07 -6.53 -21.84
C ASP A 210 6.04 -6.00 -20.76
N ALA A 211 5.93 -4.72 -20.41
CA ALA A 211 6.73 -4.10 -19.36
C ALA A 211 6.40 -4.68 -17.98
N VAL A 212 5.14 -4.92 -17.67
CA VAL A 212 4.70 -5.57 -16.42
C VAL A 212 5.23 -7.00 -16.36
N ARG A 213 5.10 -7.81 -17.41
CA ARG A 213 5.66 -9.18 -17.46
C ARG A 213 7.17 -9.19 -17.30
N ALA A 214 7.89 -8.24 -17.91
CA ALA A 214 9.33 -8.10 -17.74
C ALA A 214 9.71 -7.74 -16.30
N PHE A 215 8.95 -6.84 -15.66
CA PHE A 215 9.11 -6.48 -14.25
C PHE A 215 8.86 -7.68 -13.34
N GLN A 216 7.74 -8.38 -13.52
CA GLN A 216 7.37 -9.58 -12.76
C GLN A 216 8.47 -10.65 -12.87
N THR A 217 8.95 -10.93 -14.09
CA THR A 217 10.02 -11.89 -14.32
C THR A 217 11.30 -11.53 -13.57
N LYS A 218 11.78 -10.28 -13.70
CA LYS A 218 13.03 -9.82 -13.07
C LYS A 218 12.92 -9.84 -11.54
N ASN A 219 11.74 -9.57 -11.02
CA ASN A 219 11.48 -9.46 -9.59
C ASN A 219 10.94 -10.76 -8.95
N LYS A 220 10.80 -11.85 -9.74
CA LYS A 220 10.34 -13.18 -9.30
C LYS A 220 8.91 -13.19 -8.74
N LEU A 221 8.05 -12.39 -9.34
CA LEU A 221 6.61 -12.37 -9.14
C LEU A 221 5.92 -13.36 -10.09
N ASP A 222 4.63 -13.59 -9.93
CA ASP A 222 3.83 -14.36 -10.88
C ASP A 222 3.76 -13.59 -12.20
N VAL A 223 4.13 -14.24 -13.32
CA VAL A 223 4.25 -13.59 -14.64
C VAL A 223 2.95 -13.75 -15.42
N ASP A 224 1.92 -13.04 -15.00
CA ASP A 224 0.58 -13.06 -15.60
C ASP A 224 0.25 -11.82 -16.44
N GLY A 225 1.08 -10.77 -16.36
CA GLY A 225 0.86 -9.50 -17.07
C GLY A 225 -0.26 -8.66 -16.47
N ILE A 226 -0.82 -9.05 -15.33
CA ILE A 226 -1.79 -8.30 -14.55
C ILE A 226 -1.04 -7.56 -13.44
N PHE A 227 -1.25 -6.27 -13.31
CA PHE A 227 -0.60 -5.48 -12.27
C PHE A 227 -1.50 -5.42 -11.03
N ASN A 228 -1.18 -6.22 -10.04
CA ASN A 228 -1.94 -6.36 -8.79
C ASN A 228 -1.30 -5.62 -7.60
N VAL A 229 -1.90 -5.75 -6.42
CA VAL A 229 -1.41 -5.10 -5.18
C VAL A 229 0.03 -5.50 -4.86
N SER A 230 0.41 -6.78 -5.05
CA SER A 230 1.78 -7.25 -4.76
C SER A 230 2.80 -6.67 -5.73
N ASP A 231 2.44 -6.56 -7.02
CA ASP A 231 3.27 -5.91 -8.04
C ASP A 231 3.46 -4.43 -7.71
N ARG A 232 2.38 -3.75 -7.29
CA ARG A 232 2.40 -2.34 -6.89
C ARG A 232 3.31 -2.12 -5.69
N ASP A 233 3.15 -2.91 -4.65
CA ASP A 233 3.95 -2.78 -3.43
C ASP A 233 5.44 -2.96 -3.70
N LEU A 234 5.79 -3.92 -4.56
CA LEU A 234 7.18 -4.13 -4.95
C LEU A 234 7.69 -3.06 -5.91
N LEU A 235 6.89 -2.64 -6.93
CA LEU A 235 7.28 -1.62 -7.90
C LEU A 235 7.65 -0.29 -7.21
N TYR A 236 6.92 0.06 -6.17
CA TYR A 236 7.13 1.27 -5.38
C TYR A 236 7.93 1.01 -4.08
N SER A 237 8.80 -0.01 -4.08
CA SER A 237 9.70 -0.32 -2.96
C SER A 237 11.17 -0.07 -3.32
N PRO A 238 12.08 0.05 -2.33
CA PRO A 238 13.52 0.08 -2.56
C PRO A 238 14.09 -1.22 -3.12
N GLU A 239 13.37 -2.33 -2.96
CA GLU A 239 13.74 -3.68 -3.41
C GLU A 239 13.43 -3.91 -4.89
N ALA A 240 12.65 -3.03 -5.53
CA ALA A 240 12.35 -3.10 -6.95
C ALA A 240 13.62 -3.12 -7.79
N ARG A 241 13.85 -4.21 -8.51
CA ARG A 241 15.04 -4.37 -9.35
C ARG A 241 14.82 -3.68 -10.69
N PRO A 242 15.74 -2.83 -11.14
CA PRO A 242 15.67 -2.25 -12.48
C PRO A 242 15.89 -3.34 -13.54
N LYS A 243 15.41 -3.10 -14.77
CA LYS A 243 15.59 -4.00 -15.92
C LYS A 243 17.06 -4.36 -16.16
N ILE A 244 17.92 -3.34 -16.04
CA ILE A 244 19.38 -3.47 -16.15
C ILE A 244 19.96 -3.23 -14.76
N ASP A 245 20.70 -4.22 -14.24
CA ASP A 245 21.36 -4.03 -12.95
C ASP A 245 22.41 -2.90 -13.06
N PRO A 246 22.50 -2.00 -12.07
CA PRO A 246 23.47 -0.92 -12.11
C PRO A 246 24.88 -1.50 -12.19
N THR A 247 25.69 -0.99 -13.14
CA THR A 247 27.09 -1.37 -13.24
C THR A 247 27.77 -1.09 -11.89
N PRO A 248 28.48 -2.06 -11.29
CA PRO A 248 29.12 -1.82 -10.01
C PRO A 248 30.07 -0.61 -10.13
N THR A 249 29.80 0.40 -9.33
CA THR A 249 30.69 1.58 -9.24
C THR A 249 32.09 1.08 -8.91
N PRO A 250 33.14 1.37 -9.73
CA PRO A 250 34.49 0.94 -9.43
C PRO A 250 34.87 1.41 -8.03
N LYS A 251 35.30 0.47 -7.20
CA LYS A 251 35.76 0.76 -5.84
C LYS A 251 36.80 1.87 -5.93
N PRO A 252 36.67 2.97 -5.16
CA PRO A 252 37.62 4.06 -5.25
C PRO A 252 39.03 3.50 -5.05
N THR A 253 39.88 3.70 -6.08
CA THR A 253 41.28 3.31 -6.01
C THR A 253 41.90 4.11 -4.85
N PRO A 254 42.58 3.47 -3.89
CA PRO A 254 43.17 4.17 -2.77
C PRO A 254 44.10 5.26 -3.33
N LYS A 255 43.83 6.51 -2.94
CA LYS A 255 44.65 7.68 -3.31
C LYS A 255 46.08 7.38 -2.84
N PRO A 256 47.10 7.50 -3.73
CA PRO A 256 48.48 7.24 -3.33
C PRO A 256 48.83 8.11 -2.13
N THR A 257 49.32 7.47 -1.06
CA THR A 257 49.79 8.11 0.15
C THR A 257 50.92 9.08 -0.24
N PRO A 258 50.86 10.37 0.09
CA PRO A 258 51.94 11.29 -0.24
C PRO A 258 53.20 10.88 0.54
N LYS A 259 54.30 10.71 -0.21
CA LYS A 259 55.61 10.41 0.31
C LYS A 259 56.06 11.58 1.24
N PRO A 260 56.61 11.32 2.42
CA PRO A 260 56.99 12.41 3.33
C PRO A 260 58.08 13.29 2.73
N THR A 261 57.76 14.55 2.48
CA THR A 261 58.70 15.56 2.06
C THR A 261 59.38 16.15 3.31
N LYS A 262 60.70 16.16 3.29
CA LYS A 262 61.57 16.75 4.34
C LYS A 262 61.27 18.23 4.54
N LYS A 263 61.17 18.62 5.81
CA LYS A 263 61.02 19.98 6.32
C LYS A 263 62.24 20.84 5.98
N PRO A 264 62.08 22.08 5.47
CA PRO A 264 63.09 23.12 5.63
C PRO A 264 62.71 24.04 6.79
N SER A 265 63.69 24.40 7.55
CA SER A 265 63.66 25.23 8.76
C SER A 265 63.49 26.72 8.42
N SER A 266 62.72 27.38 9.26
CA SER A 266 62.75 28.76 9.76
C SER A 266 63.47 29.88 9.00
N SER A 267 62.72 30.94 8.70
CA SER A 267 63.17 32.28 9.10
C SER A 267 61.98 33.25 9.18
N SER A 268 62.04 33.99 10.27
CA SER A 268 61.16 35.03 10.73
C SER A 268 61.15 36.28 9.86
N SER A 269 60.00 36.92 9.67
CA SER A 269 59.93 38.38 9.83
C SER A 269 58.47 38.88 9.91
N SER A 270 58.32 39.69 10.88
CA SER A 270 57.25 40.56 11.36
C SER A 270 56.75 41.57 10.32
N SER A 271 55.48 41.95 10.41
CA SER A 271 54.93 43.28 10.69
C SER A 271 53.53 43.45 10.11
N THR A 272 52.61 43.72 10.96
CA THR A 272 51.93 44.98 11.31
C THR A 272 50.70 45.34 10.48
N SER A 273 49.54 45.24 11.18
CA SER A 273 48.38 46.14 11.30
C SER A 273 47.82 46.87 10.06
N THR A 274 46.52 46.84 9.85
CA THR A 274 45.61 47.91 10.32
C THR A 274 44.17 47.62 9.93
N THR A 275 43.30 47.63 10.91
CA THR A 275 41.94 48.19 11.07
C THR A 275 41.33 48.93 9.86
N THR A 276 40.03 48.70 9.57
CA THR A 276 38.98 49.71 9.81
C THR A 276 37.66 49.34 9.14
N SER A 277 36.64 49.16 9.97
CA SER A 277 35.27 49.68 10.02
C SER A 277 34.32 49.52 8.85
N ALA A 278 33.17 49.01 9.24
CA ALA A 278 31.85 49.27 8.62
C ALA A 278 31.47 50.78 8.73
N PRO A 279 30.46 51.26 8.02
CA PRO A 279 29.07 51.18 8.51
C PRO A 279 27.93 51.09 7.44
N SER A 280 26.86 50.48 7.88
CA SER A 280 25.42 50.88 7.98
C SER A 280 24.72 51.66 6.86
N SER A 281 23.51 51.10 6.64
CA SER A 281 22.18 51.76 6.47
C SER A 281 21.86 52.41 5.10
N SER A 282 20.73 52.00 4.52
CA SER A 282 19.43 52.64 4.74
C SER A 282 18.35 52.10 3.80
N SER A 283 17.21 51.92 4.38
CA SER A 283 15.84 51.85 3.89
C SER A 283 15.50 52.74 2.68
N SER A 284 14.57 52.27 1.84
CA SER A 284 13.36 53.05 1.53
C SER A 284 12.34 52.25 0.73
N ASP A 285 11.09 52.42 1.16
CA ASP A 285 9.83 52.08 0.57
C ASP A 285 9.61 52.48 -0.89
N SER A 286 8.76 51.76 -1.61
CA SER A 286 7.51 52.29 -2.19
C SER A 286 6.79 51.26 -3.02
N SER A 287 5.64 50.86 -2.55
CA SER A 287 4.26 50.83 -3.07
C SER A 287 3.99 50.72 -4.58
N SER A 288 3.08 49.78 -4.82
CA SER A 288 1.90 49.77 -5.69
C SER A 288 2.10 49.51 -7.19
N SER A 289 1.50 48.47 -7.71
CA SER A 289 0.11 48.48 -8.23
C SER A 289 -0.20 47.19 -8.97
N SER A 290 -1.44 46.76 -8.79
CA SER A 290 -2.20 45.71 -9.40
C SER A 290 -2.06 45.63 -10.93
N SER A 291 -1.88 44.40 -11.43
CA SER A 291 -2.59 43.91 -12.61
C SER A 291 -2.70 42.39 -12.57
N SER A 292 -3.93 41.94 -12.64
CA SER A 292 -4.36 40.57 -12.79
C SER A 292 -3.89 40.03 -14.12
N ASP A 293 -3.02 39.01 -14.08
CA ASP A 293 -2.87 38.06 -15.16
C ASP A 293 -2.81 36.66 -14.57
N THR A 294 -3.84 35.91 -14.90
CA THR A 294 -4.02 34.49 -14.56
C THR A 294 -3.08 33.68 -15.45
N SER A 295 -1.81 33.60 -15.09
CA SER A 295 -0.88 32.60 -15.59
C SER A 295 -0.56 31.67 -14.44
N SER A 296 -0.75 30.36 -14.64
CA SER A 296 -0.37 29.30 -13.73
C SER A 296 1.11 29.49 -13.35
N SER A 297 1.33 30.21 -12.26
CA SER A 297 2.66 30.32 -11.66
C SER A 297 2.97 28.99 -11.00
N ASP A 298 3.92 28.25 -11.56
CA ASP A 298 4.63 27.20 -10.84
C ASP A 298 5.24 27.82 -9.59
N VAL A 299 4.55 27.69 -8.46
CA VAL A 299 5.07 28.10 -7.16
C VAL A 299 6.25 27.18 -6.85
N SER A 300 7.47 27.72 -6.98
CA SER A 300 8.68 26.98 -6.62
C SER A 300 8.71 26.81 -5.10
N TYR A 301 8.43 25.62 -4.62
CA TYR A 301 8.62 25.26 -3.21
C TYR A 301 10.09 24.90 -2.98
N SER A 302 10.74 25.57 -2.03
CA SER A 302 12.08 25.22 -1.55
C SER A 302 12.12 25.31 -0.04
N ALA A 303 12.79 24.37 0.62
CA ALA A 303 12.93 24.34 2.06
C ALA A 303 14.32 23.87 2.47
N SER A 304 14.71 24.13 3.72
CA SER A 304 15.98 23.67 4.25
C SER A 304 16.02 22.14 4.34
N TYR A 305 17.22 21.57 4.14
CA TYR A 305 17.52 20.16 4.38
C TYR A 305 17.53 19.90 5.90
N SER A 306 16.34 19.77 6.50
CA SER A 306 16.15 19.59 7.93
C SER A 306 14.76 19.05 8.26
N ALA A 307 14.59 18.53 9.46
CA ALA A 307 13.31 18.10 10.02
C ALA A 307 12.26 19.23 10.02
N ASP A 308 12.67 20.46 10.38
CA ASP A 308 11.78 21.63 10.35
C ASP A 308 11.35 22.00 8.92
N GLY A 309 12.29 21.92 7.97
CA GLY A 309 11.99 22.14 6.56
C GLY A 309 10.96 21.13 6.05
N LEU A 310 11.11 19.85 6.37
CA LEU A 310 10.19 18.79 5.97
C LEU A 310 8.77 19.05 6.49
N VAL A 311 8.64 19.36 7.78
CA VAL A 311 7.35 19.66 8.40
C VAL A 311 6.75 20.96 7.82
N SER A 312 7.58 21.96 7.52
CA SER A 312 7.13 23.21 6.90
C SER A 312 6.50 22.97 5.52
N VAL A 313 7.17 22.15 4.68
CA VAL A 313 6.63 21.79 3.34
C VAL A 313 5.31 21.02 3.50
N ALA A 314 5.27 20.01 4.34
CA ALA A 314 4.04 19.25 4.56
C ALA A 314 2.88 20.13 5.09
N SER A 315 3.19 21.07 6.00
CA SER A 315 2.21 22.02 6.53
C SER A 315 1.65 22.97 5.46
N ALA A 316 2.49 23.38 4.50
CA ALA A 316 2.06 24.21 3.37
C ALA A 316 1.10 23.47 2.42
N MET A 317 1.02 22.14 2.51
CA MET A 317 0.11 21.29 1.71
C MET A 317 -1.22 21.02 2.42
N LEU A 318 -1.42 21.48 3.65
CA LEU A 318 -2.70 21.30 4.37
C LEU A 318 -3.87 21.83 3.54
N GLY A 319 -4.96 21.03 3.50
CA GLY A 319 -6.15 21.32 2.73
C GLY A 319 -6.08 21.01 1.23
N LYS A 320 -4.89 20.67 0.68
CA LYS A 320 -4.78 20.16 -0.69
C LYS A 320 -5.56 18.86 -0.84
N PRO A 321 -6.20 18.61 -2.00
CA PRO A 321 -7.03 17.43 -2.18
C PRO A 321 -6.21 16.14 -2.07
N TYR A 322 -6.84 15.10 -1.52
CA TYR A 322 -6.35 13.74 -1.71
C TYR A 322 -6.57 13.33 -3.17
N ALA A 323 -5.57 12.74 -3.78
CA ALA A 323 -5.66 12.21 -5.14
C ALA A 323 -4.84 10.93 -5.25
N TRP A 324 -5.48 9.84 -5.65
CA TRP A 324 -4.87 8.52 -5.81
C TRP A 324 -3.69 8.56 -6.79
N SER A 325 -2.55 8.00 -6.36
CA SER A 325 -1.31 7.94 -7.14
C SER A 325 -0.72 9.30 -7.56
N GLU A 326 -1.12 10.40 -6.92
CA GLU A 326 -0.64 11.75 -7.23
C GLU A 326 0.31 12.29 -6.16
N GLU A 327 1.18 13.23 -6.58
CA GLU A 327 2.30 13.71 -5.76
C GLU A 327 2.63 15.19 -5.97
N SER A 328 1.66 15.98 -6.39
CA SER A 328 1.89 17.40 -6.72
C SER A 328 0.84 18.34 -6.12
N PRO A 329 1.22 19.58 -5.78
CA PRO A 329 0.28 20.56 -5.24
C PRO A 329 -0.87 20.92 -6.18
N SER A 330 -0.72 20.73 -7.50
CA SER A 330 -1.70 21.05 -8.53
C SER A 330 -2.75 19.96 -8.72
N LYS A 331 -2.36 18.69 -8.57
CA LYS A 331 -3.25 17.55 -8.77
C LYS A 331 -3.76 16.97 -7.44
N GLY A 332 -3.01 17.14 -6.36
CA GLY A 332 -3.27 16.55 -5.06
C GLY A 332 -2.20 15.53 -4.67
N PHE A 333 -2.47 14.79 -3.59
CA PHE A 333 -1.53 13.83 -3.01
C PHE A 333 -2.22 12.56 -2.54
N ASP A 334 -1.61 11.40 -2.80
CA ASP A 334 -1.81 10.25 -1.94
C ASP A 334 -0.90 10.34 -0.70
N CYS A 335 -1.03 9.40 0.24
CA CYS A 335 -0.29 9.44 1.50
C CYS A 335 1.24 9.44 1.29
N SER A 336 1.73 8.61 0.41
CA SER A 336 3.16 8.47 0.09
C SER A 336 3.66 9.53 -0.90
N GLY A 337 2.78 10.08 -1.73
CA GLY A 337 3.04 11.21 -2.62
C GLY A 337 3.34 12.49 -1.87
N LEU A 338 2.60 12.76 -0.79
CA LEU A 338 2.89 13.88 0.10
C LEU A 338 4.27 13.73 0.75
N VAL A 339 4.62 12.53 1.23
CA VAL A 339 5.95 12.25 1.79
C VAL A 339 7.05 12.44 0.74
N TYR A 340 6.86 11.87 -0.45
CA TYR A 340 7.80 12.00 -1.56
C TYR A 340 8.02 13.45 -1.96
N PHE A 341 6.95 14.20 -2.22
CA PHE A 341 7.02 15.62 -2.55
C PHE A 341 7.77 16.43 -1.48
N SER A 342 7.42 16.20 -0.21
CA SER A 342 8.03 16.93 0.91
C SER A 342 9.53 16.65 1.03
N LEU A 343 9.93 15.37 0.93
CA LEU A 343 11.34 14.97 0.94
C LEU A 343 12.13 15.59 -0.23
N ARG A 344 11.58 15.51 -1.44
CA ARG A 344 12.22 16.07 -2.64
C ARG A 344 12.38 17.58 -2.54
N THR A 345 11.37 18.28 -2.07
CA THR A 345 11.38 19.73 -1.86
C THR A 345 12.43 20.16 -0.83
N CYS A 346 12.70 19.32 0.17
CA CYS A 346 13.78 19.52 1.15
C CYS A 346 15.15 19.07 0.64
N GLY A 347 15.30 18.65 -0.61
CA GLY A 347 16.58 18.22 -1.20
C GLY A 347 16.98 16.79 -0.87
N VAL A 348 16.09 15.96 -0.27
CA VAL A 348 16.35 14.55 -0.03
C VAL A 348 16.26 13.79 -1.35
N SER A 349 17.36 13.15 -1.77
CA SER A 349 17.36 12.30 -2.96
C SER A 349 16.70 10.95 -2.62
N THR A 350 15.55 10.70 -3.20
CA THR A 350 14.78 9.45 -3.04
C THR A 350 13.97 9.18 -4.31
N SER A 351 13.62 7.92 -4.55
CA SER A 351 12.64 7.53 -5.56
C SER A 351 11.23 7.64 -5.00
N ARG A 352 10.24 7.58 -5.89
CA ARG A 352 8.82 7.48 -5.52
C ARG A 352 8.54 6.09 -4.96
N TYR A 353 8.41 5.99 -3.65
CA TYR A 353 8.06 4.75 -2.97
C TYR A 353 6.62 4.81 -2.44
N SER A 354 6.00 3.64 -2.25
CA SER A 354 4.77 3.48 -1.48
C SER A 354 5.02 3.70 0.01
N ALA A 355 3.98 3.72 0.82
CA ALA A 355 4.13 3.77 2.27
C ALA A 355 4.99 2.61 2.80
N SER A 356 4.73 1.39 2.34
CA SER A 356 5.54 0.20 2.67
C SER A 356 7.00 0.36 2.20
N GLY A 357 7.20 0.88 0.99
CA GLY A 357 8.53 1.13 0.46
C GLY A 357 9.33 2.15 1.28
N PHE A 358 8.74 3.28 1.67
CA PHE A 358 9.40 4.24 2.54
C PHE A 358 9.71 3.67 3.93
N SER A 359 8.82 2.85 4.48
CA SER A 359 8.99 2.19 5.77
C SER A 359 10.18 1.22 5.79
N SER A 360 10.56 0.66 4.64
CA SER A 360 11.66 -0.31 4.50
C SER A 360 13.02 0.32 4.15
N VAL A 361 13.12 1.65 3.97
CA VAL A 361 14.37 2.33 3.62
C VAL A 361 15.42 2.17 4.72
N SER A 362 16.35 1.27 4.54
CA SER A 362 17.34 0.86 5.55
C SER A 362 18.40 1.90 5.89
N LYS A 363 18.61 2.90 5.00
CA LYS A 363 19.55 4.01 5.27
C LYS A 363 19.03 5.01 6.31
N TRP A 364 17.75 4.99 6.64
CA TRP A 364 17.11 5.84 7.63
C TRP A 364 16.95 5.08 8.96
N ALA A 365 17.24 5.75 10.07
CA ALA A 365 17.12 5.12 11.39
C ALA A 365 15.67 4.70 11.67
N GLU A 366 15.48 3.48 12.11
CA GLU A 366 14.16 2.95 12.49
C GLU A 366 13.75 3.39 13.90
N ILE A 367 12.47 3.73 14.04
CA ILE A 367 11.84 4.10 15.31
C ILE A 367 10.71 3.11 15.55
N THR A 368 10.80 2.33 16.61
CA THR A 368 9.85 1.24 16.91
C THR A 368 8.78 1.63 17.92
N SER A 369 8.92 2.78 18.57
CA SER A 369 7.96 3.27 19.56
C SER A 369 7.46 4.68 19.20
N PRO A 370 6.15 4.96 19.28
CA PRO A 370 5.62 6.31 19.10
C PRO A 370 6.21 7.34 20.09
N SER A 371 6.66 6.90 21.29
CA SER A 371 7.28 7.78 22.29
C SER A 371 8.63 8.35 21.88
N ASP A 372 9.31 7.69 20.94
CA ASP A 372 10.66 8.06 20.47
C ASP A 372 10.64 8.94 19.23
N LEU A 373 9.43 9.23 18.72
CA LEU A 373 9.24 10.07 17.57
C LEU A 373 9.68 11.52 17.82
N GLN A 374 10.40 12.06 16.87
CA GLN A 374 10.82 13.45 16.84
C GLN A 374 10.23 14.16 15.62
N LYS A 375 10.05 15.48 15.71
CA LYS A 375 9.57 16.30 14.61
C LYS A 375 10.37 16.02 13.34
N GLY A 376 9.67 15.78 12.22
CA GLY A 376 10.25 15.43 10.93
C GLY A 376 10.49 13.95 10.71
N ASP A 377 10.19 13.08 11.67
CA ASP A 377 10.18 11.63 11.44
C ASP A 377 9.01 11.27 10.49
N LEU A 378 9.25 10.32 9.61
CA LEU A 378 8.18 9.67 8.86
C LEU A 378 7.50 8.65 9.76
N VAL A 379 6.19 8.54 9.70
CA VAL A 379 5.39 7.58 10.48
C VAL A 379 4.63 6.65 9.55
N PHE A 380 4.54 5.37 9.95
CA PHE A 380 3.98 4.32 9.11
C PHE A 380 2.97 3.49 9.89
N PHE A 381 1.86 3.24 9.22
CA PHE A 381 0.72 2.53 9.79
C PHE A 381 0.25 1.41 8.87
N LYS A 382 -0.35 0.40 9.46
CA LYS A 382 -1.14 -0.63 8.81
C LYS A 382 -2.63 -0.33 8.95
N ASN A 383 -3.50 -1.14 8.36
CA ASN A 383 -4.92 -1.15 8.68
C ASN A 383 -5.27 -2.25 9.69
N ASP A 384 -6.53 -2.29 10.13
CA ASP A 384 -6.99 -3.27 11.14
C ASP A 384 -7.00 -4.72 10.64
N THR A 385 -7.00 -4.94 9.32
CA THR A 385 -7.14 -6.26 8.68
C THR A 385 -5.84 -6.78 8.06
N SER A 386 -4.81 -5.93 7.91
CA SER A 386 -3.51 -6.27 7.31
C SER A 386 -2.36 -6.09 8.30
N SER A 387 -1.33 -6.91 8.15
CA SER A 387 -0.05 -6.72 8.85
C SER A 387 0.92 -5.81 8.09
N SER A 388 0.63 -5.51 6.82
CA SER A 388 1.50 -4.71 5.95
C SER A 388 1.27 -3.22 6.14
N VAL A 389 2.36 -2.44 6.04
CA VAL A 389 2.28 -0.98 6.02
C VAL A 389 1.51 -0.53 4.77
N SER A 390 0.51 0.30 4.98
CA SER A 390 -0.38 0.80 3.93
C SER A 390 -0.67 2.30 4.01
N HIS A 391 -0.18 2.97 5.07
CA HIS A 391 -0.33 4.42 5.25
C HIS A 391 0.93 5.07 5.80
N THR A 392 1.13 6.36 5.50
CA THR A 392 2.28 7.14 5.98
C THR A 392 1.95 8.62 6.13
N GLY A 393 2.73 9.28 6.97
CA GLY A 393 2.69 10.72 7.17
C GLY A 393 4.01 11.26 7.74
N ILE A 394 4.04 12.55 8.05
CA ILE A 394 5.20 13.27 8.59
C ILE A 394 4.86 13.74 9.99
N TYR A 395 5.59 13.28 10.99
CA TYR A 395 5.37 13.67 12.39
C TYR A 395 5.74 15.13 12.61
N ALA A 396 4.74 15.91 13.01
CA ALA A 396 4.89 17.36 13.20
C ALA A 396 5.38 17.74 14.62
N GLY A 397 5.50 16.74 15.50
CA GLY A 397 5.77 16.95 16.93
C GLY A 397 4.48 17.05 17.77
N GLY A 398 4.63 16.97 19.10
CA GLY A 398 3.50 17.14 20.03
C GLY A 398 2.37 16.11 19.89
N GLY A 399 2.67 14.91 19.41
CA GLY A 399 1.69 13.85 19.21
C GLY A 399 0.87 13.99 17.92
N SER A 400 1.26 14.89 16.99
CA SER A 400 0.55 15.15 15.74
C SER A 400 1.36 14.78 14.52
N PHE A 401 0.70 14.34 13.46
CA PHE A 401 1.34 14.07 12.15
C PHE A 401 0.49 14.61 11.01
N ILE A 402 1.14 14.97 9.89
CA ILE A 402 0.52 15.49 8.68
C ILE A 402 0.50 14.37 7.65
N HIS A 403 -0.65 14.12 7.06
CA HIS A 403 -0.83 13.08 6.03
C HIS A 403 -1.90 13.47 5.00
N ALA A 404 -1.82 12.88 3.81
CA ALA A 404 -2.94 12.93 2.88
C ALA A 404 -3.94 11.85 3.28
N SER A 405 -5.08 12.29 3.78
CA SER A 405 -6.14 11.43 4.29
C SER A 405 -7.13 11.10 3.18
N SER A 406 -7.25 9.82 2.85
CA SER A 406 -8.21 9.32 1.87
C SER A 406 -9.64 9.44 2.38
N SER A 407 -9.85 9.25 3.68
CA SER A 407 -11.17 9.35 4.32
C SER A 407 -11.63 10.77 4.54
N ALA A 408 -10.72 11.74 4.75
CA ALA A 408 -11.04 13.17 4.79
C ALA A 408 -11.00 13.83 3.40
N GLY A 409 -10.47 13.15 2.37
CA GLY A 409 -10.35 13.65 1.00
C GLY A 409 -9.35 14.78 0.81
N LYS A 410 -8.42 14.99 1.75
CA LYS A 410 -7.44 16.08 1.72
C LYS A 410 -6.27 15.84 2.67
N VAL A 411 -5.24 16.67 2.54
CA VAL A 411 -4.14 16.72 3.50
C VAL A 411 -4.62 17.34 4.81
N ILE A 412 -4.42 16.61 5.92
CA ILE A 412 -4.84 17.01 7.27
C ILE A 412 -3.74 16.77 8.29
N THR A 413 -3.98 17.25 9.51
CA THR A 413 -3.22 16.89 10.71
C THR A 413 -4.08 15.98 11.58
N SER A 414 -3.52 14.84 12.00
CA SER A 414 -4.15 13.88 12.90
C SER A 414 -3.31 13.66 14.16
N SER A 415 -3.95 13.19 15.24
CA SER A 415 -3.25 12.80 16.46
C SER A 415 -2.85 11.33 16.41
N ILE A 416 -1.57 11.03 16.62
CA ILE A 416 -1.07 9.65 16.70
C ILE A 416 -1.63 8.89 17.92
N SER A 417 -2.18 9.62 18.91
CA SER A 417 -2.70 9.06 20.14
C SER A 417 -4.15 8.58 20.06
N THR A 418 -4.84 8.74 18.91
CA THR A 418 -6.18 8.15 18.75
C THR A 418 -6.10 6.62 18.82
N ALA A 419 -7.21 5.99 19.15
CA ALA A 419 -7.26 4.53 19.27
C ALA A 419 -6.89 3.84 17.94
N TYR A 420 -7.30 4.42 16.81
CA TYR A 420 -6.98 3.89 15.48
C TYR A 420 -5.47 3.95 15.20
N TRP A 421 -4.86 5.13 15.28
CA TRP A 421 -3.45 5.33 14.94
C TRP A 421 -2.49 4.62 15.92
N THR A 422 -2.84 4.58 17.22
CA THR A 422 -2.05 3.89 18.23
C THR A 422 -1.96 2.39 17.98
N ARG A 423 -3.09 1.71 17.66
CA ARG A 423 -3.08 0.26 17.42
C ARG A 423 -2.48 -0.13 16.07
N ASN A 424 -2.48 0.80 15.12
CA ASN A 424 -2.03 0.57 13.75
C ASN A 424 -0.61 1.07 13.47
N PHE A 425 0.06 1.71 14.43
CA PHE A 425 1.45 2.12 14.28
C PHE A 425 2.37 0.90 14.09
N VAL A 426 3.22 0.97 13.05
CA VAL A 426 4.18 -0.09 12.73
C VAL A 426 5.59 0.36 13.09
N ASN A 427 6.06 1.45 12.51
CA ASN A 427 7.37 2.05 12.80
C ASN A 427 7.42 3.52 12.35
N GLY A 428 8.55 4.17 12.61
CA GLY A 428 8.94 5.44 12.02
C GLY A 428 10.30 5.33 11.35
N ARG A 429 10.64 6.35 10.53
CA ARG A 429 11.97 6.51 9.93
C ARG A 429 12.47 7.92 10.13
N ARG A 430 13.68 8.06 10.69
CA ARG A 430 14.36 9.35 10.87
C ARG A 430 15.28 9.60 9.69
N VAL A 431 15.01 10.70 8.98
CA VAL A 431 15.70 11.06 7.74
C VAL A 431 16.89 11.99 8.00
N PHE A 432 16.79 12.85 9.05
CA PHE A 432 17.73 13.90 9.39
C PHE A 432 18.45 13.65 10.72
#